data_0936911a2efb9e5827826bec4d8dec59
#
_entry.id   0936911a2efb9e5827826bec4d8dec59
#
_cell.length_a   1.000
_cell.length_b   1.000
_cell.length_c   1.000
_cell.angle_alpha   90.00
_cell.angle_beta   90.00
_cell.angle_gamma   90.00
#
_symmetry.space_group_name_H-M   'P 1'
#
loop_
_entity.id
_entity.type
_entity.pdbx_description
1 polymer ?
#
loop_
_entity_poly.entity_id
_entity_poly.type
_entity_poly.pdbx_seq_one_letter_code
_entity_poly.pdbx_strand_id
1 'polypeptide(L)'
;TLPRKLSLEKIGKNYVLKNSPVQQLKTIIIPEYSEELLSIKANKKIVFEYNHLNQSQIDFKASAKNLKLTFSNEVNDSLVLIYNHKMNSFSIDRTHSGLVNFEANFGKSIHKTETPNLTTATLDYQIILDWSSIEIFLNGGVYSFTEQIFPNKPYTKLSIQSDENQEIKNLSISKIKDIWETSSASKTTKNKSPL
;
A
#
# COMPACT_ATOMS: atom_id res chain seq x y z
N THR A 1 -10.07 5.44 7.44
CA THR A 1 -9.65 4.03 7.58
C THR A 1 -10.67 3.11 6.93
N LEU A 2 -10.21 2.02 6.35
CA LEU A 2 -11.07 1.01 5.74
C LEU A 2 -11.83 0.19 6.81
N PRO A 3 -13.05 -0.29 6.53
CA PRO A 3 -13.70 -1.28 7.35
C PRO A 3 -12.87 -2.57 7.43
N ARG A 4 -12.76 -3.14 8.63
CA ARG A 4 -11.89 -4.29 8.90
C ARG A 4 -12.64 -5.42 9.58
N LYS A 5 -12.27 -6.64 9.21
CA LYS A 5 -12.69 -7.88 9.88
C LYS A 5 -11.66 -8.24 10.93
N LEU A 6 -12.12 -8.45 12.15
CA LEU A 6 -11.29 -8.96 13.24
C LEU A 6 -11.47 -10.46 13.38
N SER A 7 -10.36 -11.18 13.56
CA SER A 7 -10.36 -12.62 13.85
C SER A 7 -9.15 -12.98 14.72
N LEU A 8 -9.27 -14.05 15.51
CA LEU A 8 -8.14 -14.61 16.24
C LEU A 8 -7.49 -15.71 15.41
N GLU A 9 -6.18 -15.64 15.28
CA GLU A 9 -5.36 -16.66 14.61
C GLU A 9 -4.34 -17.21 15.62
N LYS A 10 -4.18 -18.53 15.63
CA LYS A 10 -3.19 -19.19 16.49
C LYS A 10 -1.84 -19.22 15.77
N ILE A 11 -0.84 -18.56 16.31
CA ILE A 11 0.55 -18.57 15.82
C ILE A 11 1.43 -19.21 16.89
N GLY A 12 1.90 -20.43 16.63
CA GLY A 12 2.60 -21.20 17.62
C GLY A 12 1.75 -21.50 18.86
N LYS A 13 2.18 -21.01 20.02
CA LYS A 13 1.46 -21.16 21.29
C LYS A 13 0.52 -19.98 21.61
N ASN A 14 0.61 -18.89 20.86
CA ASN A 14 -0.10 -17.64 21.14
C ASN A 14 -1.28 -17.43 20.18
N TYR A 15 -2.26 -16.65 20.62
CA TYR A 15 -3.30 -16.11 19.76
C TYR A 15 -2.98 -14.67 19.40
N VAL A 16 -3.11 -14.35 18.10
CA VAL A 16 -2.88 -13.01 17.55
C VAL A 16 -4.20 -12.48 17.00
N LEU A 17 -4.52 -11.24 17.32
CA LEU A 17 -5.65 -10.55 16.72
C LEU A 17 -5.28 -10.16 15.29
N LYS A 18 -5.92 -10.80 14.34
CA LYS A 18 -5.78 -10.48 12.92
C LYS A 18 -6.78 -9.41 12.51
N ASN A 19 -6.33 -8.41 11.78
CA ASN A 19 -7.08 -7.23 11.42
C ASN A 19 -6.98 -7.01 9.89
N SER A 20 -7.89 -7.60 9.13
CA SER A 20 -7.84 -7.62 7.67
C SER A 20 -8.94 -6.75 7.04
N PRO A 21 -8.75 -6.23 5.81
CA PRO A 21 -9.80 -5.53 5.10
C PRO A 21 -11.03 -6.43 4.90
N VAL A 22 -12.22 -5.81 4.87
CA VAL A 22 -13.45 -6.55 4.57
C VAL A 22 -13.46 -7.04 3.13
N GLN A 23 -14.09 -8.20 2.87
CA GLN A 23 -14.12 -8.80 1.53
C GLN A 23 -14.84 -7.93 0.50
N GLN A 24 -15.79 -7.10 0.93
CA GLN A 24 -16.53 -6.17 0.08
C GLN A 24 -15.62 -5.21 -0.70
N LEU A 25 -14.42 -4.91 -0.19
CA LEU A 25 -13.45 -4.09 -0.91
C LEU A 25 -13.12 -4.65 -2.30
N LYS A 26 -13.15 -5.97 -2.47
CA LYS A 26 -12.86 -6.63 -3.75
C LYS A 26 -13.82 -6.20 -4.88
N THR A 27 -15.03 -5.73 -4.55
CA THR A 27 -16.02 -5.28 -5.55
C THR A 27 -15.65 -3.98 -6.25
N ILE A 28 -14.73 -3.22 -5.68
CA ILE A 28 -14.26 -1.94 -6.22
C ILE A 28 -12.80 -1.99 -6.69
N ILE A 29 -12.17 -3.16 -6.65
CA ILE A 29 -10.80 -3.38 -7.12
C ILE A 29 -10.82 -3.78 -8.59
N ILE A 30 -10.07 -3.05 -9.41
CA ILE A 30 -9.91 -3.29 -10.86
C ILE A 30 -8.46 -3.64 -11.12
N PRO A 31 -8.13 -4.91 -11.46
CA PRO A 31 -6.77 -5.31 -11.79
C PRO A 31 -6.25 -4.58 -13.03
N GLU A 32 -5.02 -4.04 -12.98
CA GLU A 32 -4.40 -3.33 -14.10
C GLU A 32 -3.01 -3.84 -14.45
N TYR A 33 -2.26 -4.32 -13.48
CA TYR A 33 -0.93 -4.90 -13.68
C TYR A 33 -0.76 -6.16 -12.84
N SER A 34 -0.10 -7.16 -13.39
CA SER A 34 0.31 -8.35 -12.64
C SER A 34 1.61 -8.93 -13.18
N GLU A 35 2.47 -9.42 -12.28
CA GLU A 35 3.71 -10.11 -12.56
C GLU A 35 3.82 -11.32 -11.62
N GLU A 36 3.97 -12.51 -12.18
CA GLU A 36 4.01 -13.74 -11.37
C GLU A 36 5.30 -13.86 -10.56
N LEU A 37 6.43 -13.49 -11.17
CA LEU A 37 7.75 -13.58 -10.56
C LEU A 37 8.65 -12.42 -10.99
N LEU A 38 9.07 -11.62 -10.03
CA LEU A 38 9.97 -10.51 -10.22
C LEU A 38 11.24 -10.73 -9.41
N SER A 39 12.41 -10.77 -10.05
CA SER A 39 13.70 -10.94 -9.39
C SER A 39 14.35 -9.59 -9.09
N ILE A 40 14.68 -9.35 -7.83
CA ILE A 40 15.41 -8.18 -7.37
C ILE A 40 16.86 -8.58 -7.08
N LYS A 41 17.82 -7.95 -7.76
CA LYS A 41 19.24 -8.10 -7.44
C LYS A 41 19.61 -7.21 -6.26
N ALA A 42 20.54 -7.70 -5.42
CA ALA A 42 21.04 -6.97 -4.25
C ALA A 42 21.43 -5.53 -4.60
N ASN A 43 20.96 -4.59 -3.80
CA ASN A 43 21.21 -3.15 -3.93
C ASN A 43 20.72 -2.51 -5.26
N LYS A 44 19.90 -3.24 -6.03
CA LYS A 44 19.22 -2.68 -7.19
C LYS A 44 17.77 -2.38 -6.84
N LYS A 45 17.23 -1.34 -7.46
CA LYS A 45 15.81 -1.00 -7.37
C LYS A 45 15.10 -1.31 -8.68
N ILE A 46 13.87 -1.75 -8.58
CA ILE A 46 12.93 -1.83 -9.70
C ILE A 46 11.93 -0.71 -9.51
N VAL A 47 11.58 -0.02 -10.57
CA VAL A 47 10.67 1.13 -10.53
C VAL A 47 9.48 0.84 -11.43
N PHE A 48 8.30 1.04 -10.90
CA PHE A 48 7.02 1.02 -11.61
C PHE A 48 6.50 2.45 -11.68
N GLU A 49 6.09 2.88 -12.86
CA GLU A 49 5.40 4.15 -13.07
C GLU A 49 3.92 3.88 -13.28
N TYR A 50 3.08 4.51 -12.47
CA TYR A 50 1.66 4.24 -12.45
C TYR A 50 0.86 5.47 -12.01
N ASN A 51 0.01 5.98 -12.90
CA ASN A 51 -0.67 7.26 -12.70
C ASN A 51 -1.72 7.28 -11.58
N HIS A 52 -2.16 6.11 -11.11
CA HIS A 52 -3.24 5.99 -10.12
C HIS A 52 -2.75 5.39 -8.80
N LEU A 53 -1.46 5.55 -8.44
CA LEU A 53 -0.95 4.98 -7.19
C LEU A 53 -1.73 5.44 -5.95
N ASN A 54 -2.18 6.71 -5.91
CA ASN A 54 -3.02 7.23 -4.80
C ASN A 54 -4.48 6.74 -4.84
N GLN A 55 -4.80 5.77 -5.67
CA GLN A 55 -6.08 5.06 -5.70
C GLN A 55 -5.82 3.59 -6.05
N SER A 56 -4.90 2.96 -5.33
CA SER A 56 -4.47 1.60 -5.69
C SER A 56 -4.44 0.65 -4.51
N GLN A 57 -4.61 -0.63 -4.86
CA GLN A 57 -4.23 -1.76 -4.03
C GLN A 57 -3.05 -2.46 -4.66
N ILE A 58 -2.02 -2.73 -3.86
CA ILE A 58 -0.81 -3.41 -4.26
C ILE A 58 -0.67 -4.66 -3.40
N ASP A 59 -0.67 -5.81 -4.05
CA ASP A 59 -0.52 -7.11 -3.38
C ASP A 59 0.73 -7.80 -3.91
N PHE A 60 1.49 -8.42 -3.04
CA PHE A 60 2.61 -9.29 -3.42
C PHE A 60 3.06 -10.16 -2.26
N LYS A 61 3.88 -11.17 -2.58
CA LYS A 61 4.63 -11.97 -1.62
C LYS A 61 6.12 -11.74 -1.81
N ALA A 62 6.85 -11.61 -0.70
CA ALA A 62 8.30 -11.49 -0.71
C ALA A 62 8.93 -12.44 0.30
N SER A 63 10.17 -12.86 0.07
CA SER A 63 10.95 -13.54 1.10
C SER A 63 11.05 -12.63 2.34
N ALA A 64 11.12 -13.23 3.53
CA ALA A 64 11.32 -12.50 4.78
C ALA A 64 12.76 -11.98 4.90
N LYS A 65 13.15 -11.10 3.97
CA LYS A 65 14.44 -10.39 3.90
C LYS A 65 14.17 -8.89 3.97
N ASN A 66 15.24 -8.10 4.11
CA ASN A 66 15.11 -6.64 4.09
C ASN A 66 14.47 -6.18 2.78
N LEU A 67 13.41 -5.39 2.91
CA LEU A 67 12.67 -4.86 1.77
C LEU A 67 12.32 -3.39 2.01
N LYS A 68 12.60 -2.56 1.02
CA LYS A 68 12.27 -1.14 1.01
C LYS A 68 11.35 -0.86 -0.18
N LEU A 69 10.20 -0.26 0.13
CA LEU A 69 9.26 0.29 -0.84
C LEU A 69 9.30 1.81 -0.73
N THR A 70 9.32 2.50 -1.86
CA THR A 70 9.24 3.97 -1.88
C THR A 70 8.19 4.40 -2.88
N PHE A 71 7.18 5.10 -2.40
CA PHE A 71 6.22 5.83 -3.21
C PHE A 71 6.75 7.25 -3.39
N SER A 72 6.74 7.76 -4.61
CA SER A 72 7.25 9.12 -4.90
C SER A 72 6.51 9.77 -6.06
N ASN A 73 6.66 11.10 -6.16
CA ASN A 73 6.09 11.91 -7.23
C ASN A 73 7.15 12.81 -7.87
N GLU A 74 6.73 13.61 -8.83
CA GLU A 74 7.60 14.52 -9.58
C GLU A 74 8.11 15.73 -8.79
N VAL A 75 7.46 16.07 -7.66
CA VAL A 75 7.85 17.17 -6.78
C VAL A 75 8.70 16.70 -5.59
N ASN A 76 9.22 15.47 -5.66
CA ASN A 76 10.08 14.82 -4.66
C ASN A 76 9.41 14.52 -3.32
N ASP A 77 8.08 14.50 -3.23
CA ASP A 77 7.45 13.89 -2.06
C ASP A 77 7.75 12.40 -2.07
N SER A 78 7.97 11.82 -0.90
CA SER A 78 8.24 10.40 -0.76
C SER A 78 7.71 9.82 0.54
N LEU A 79 7.10 8.64 0.43
CA LEU A 79 6.68 7.79 1.53
C LEU A 79 7.47 6.49 1.46
N VAL A 80 8.14 6.11 2.54
CA VAL A 80 9.03 4.95 2.55
C VAL A 80 8.55 3.91 3.55
N LEU A 81 8.43 2.66 3.11
CA LEU A 81 8.12 1.50 3.93
C LEU A 81 9.36 0.61 3.99
N ILE A 82 9.74 0.16 5.17
CA ILE A 82 10.91 -0.72 5.34
C ILE A 82 10.54 -1.89 6.25
N TYR A 83 10.67 -3.10 5.74
CA TYR A 83 10.79 -4.30 6.55
C TYR A 83 12.26 -4.61 6.81
N ASN A 84 12.64 -4.70 8.08
CA ASN A 84 13.98 -5.09 8.50
C ASN A 84 13.94 -6.48 9.15
N HIS A 85 14.45 -7.47 8.43
CA HIS A 85 14.44 -8.86 8.88
C HIS A 85 15.28 -9.09 10.14
N LYS A 86 16.48 -8.49 10.19
CA LYS A 86 17.41 -8.68 11.33
C LYS A 86 16.85 -8.12 12.64
N MET A 87 16.06 -7.05 12.54
CA MET A 87 15.45 -6.40 13.70
C MET A 87 14.01 -6.86 13.93
N ASN A 88 13.46 -7.72 13.08
CA ASN A 88 12.03 -8.08 13.07
C ASN A 88 11.14 -6.85 13.25
N SER A 89 11.34 -5.85 12.39
CA SER A 89 10.62 -4.59 12.51
C SER A 89 10.11 -4.09 11.18
N PHE A 90 8.99 -3.40 11.22
CA PHE A 90 8.43 -2.66 10.10
C PHE A 90 8.42 -1.17 10.44
N SER A 91 8.81 -0.33 9.50
CA SER A 91 8.81 1.12 9.68
C SER A 91 8.19 1.84 8.50
N ILE A 92 7.57 2.98 8.81
CA ILE A 92 6.95 3.90 7.87
C ILE A 92 7.57 5.27 8.07
N ASP A 93 8.24 5.76 7.04
CA ASP A 93 8.83 7.08 7.00
C ASP A 93 7.97 7.98 6.11
N ARG A 94 7.23 8.89 6.74
CA ARG A 94 6.43 9.91 6.08
C ARG A 94 6.99 11.32 6.24
N THR A 95 8.22 11.45 6.72
CA THR A 95 8.84 12.76 7.01
C THR A 95 8.97 13.65 5.77
N HIS A 96 8.93 13.05 4.58
CA HIS A 96 8.96 13.73 3.28
C HIS A 96 7.73 13.41 2.41
N SER A 97 6.60 13.01 3.02
CA SER A 97 5.43 12.53 2.28
C SER A 97 4.56 13.63 1.66
N GLY A 98 5.00 14.89 1.68
CA GLY A 98 4.30 16.06 1.16
C GLY A 98 4.14 17.14 2.21
N LEU A 99 2.92 17.64 2.43
CA LEU A 99 2.62 18.64 3.44
C LEU A 99 2.71 18.02 4.84
N VAL A 100 3.81 18.26 5.53
CA VAL A 100 4.10 17.67 6.86
C VAL A 100 4.34 18.71 7.96
N ASN A 101 4.29 20.00 7.63
CA ASN A 101 4.66 21.11 8.52
C ASN A 101 3.45 21.85 9.14
N PHE A 102 2.23 21.38 8.88
CA PHE A 102 0.99 21.99 9.42
C PHE A 102 0.82 21.69 10.92
N GLU A 103 1.46 20.66 11.43
CA GLU A 103 1.51 20.27 12.84
C GLU A 103 2.95 19.90 13.22
N ALA A 104 3.40 20.42 14.37
CA ALA A 104 4.79 20.35 14.78
C ALA A 104 5.37 18.94 14.91
N ASN A 105 4.56 17.91 15.19
CA ASN A 105 4.99 16.54 15.40
C ASN A 105 4.66 15.61 14.23
N PHE A 106 3.87 16.06 13.25
CA PHE A 106 3.34 15.21 12.18
C PHE A 106 4.44 14.56 11.34
N GLY A 107 5.42 15.32 10.89
CA GLY A 107 6.52 14.85 10.04
C GLY A 107 7.85 14.62 10.75
N LYS A 108 7.89 14.56 12.09
CA LYS A 108 9.17 14.54 12.83
C LYS A 108 9.84 13.19 12.98
N SER A 109 9.09 12.11 12.95
CA SER A 109 9.63 10.79 13.30
C SER A 109 9.18 9.71 12.32
N ILE A 110 10.06 8.73 12.16
CA ILE A 110 9.76 7.47 11.51
C ILE A 110 8.97 6.61 12.48
N HIS A 111 7.80 6.12 12.07
CA HIS A 111 7.02 5.20 12.87
C HIS A 111 7.59 3.79 12.70
N LYS A 112 7.99 3.16 13.80
CA LYS A 112 8.59 1.83 13.81
C LYS A 112 7.86 0.93 14.78
N THR A 113 7.59 -0.30 14.35
CA THR A 113 6.94 -1.34 15.15
C THR A 113 7.74 -2.64 15.05
N GLU A 114 7.96 -3.30 16.17
CA GLU A 114 8.49 -4.65 16.19
C GLU A 114 7.44 -5.64 15.70
N THR A 115 7.87 -6.63 14.91
CA THR A 115 6.99 -7.61 14.26
C THR A 115 7.41 -9.06 14.57
N PRO A 116 7.52 -9.45 15.85
CA PRO A 116 8.05 -10.76 16.25
C PRO A 116 7.20 -11.95 15.76
N ASN A 117 5.94 -11.72 15.42
CA ASN A 117 5.06 -12.78 14.91
C ASN A 117 5.18 -13.00 13.38
N LEU A 118 6.02 -12.23 12.67
CA LEU A 118 6.34 -12.48 11.27
C LEU A 118 7.47 -13.53 11.17
N THR A 119 7.17 -14.78 11.50
CA THR A 119 8.13 -15.89 11.57
C THR A 119 8.16 -16.76 10.31
N THR A 120 7.36 -16.44 9.32
CA THR A 120 7.27 -17.17 8.05
C THR A 120 8.44 -16.82 7.11
N ALA A 121 8.89 -17.77 6.30
CA ALA A 121 9.92 -17.53 5.28
C ALA A 121 9.48 -16.56 4.17
N THR A 122 8.17 -16.36 4.03
CA THR A 122 7.55 -15.48 3.04
C THR A 122 6.55 -14.58 3.76
N LEU A 123 6.54 -13.31 3.42
CA LEU A 123 5.58 -12.32 3.90
C LEU A 123 4.63 -11.94 2.79
N ASP A 124 3.34 -11.90 3.12
CA ASP A 124 2.30 -11.35 2.27
C ASP A 124 2.14 -9.85 2.56
N TYR A 125 2.18 -9.04 1.52
CA TYR A 125 1.94 -7.61 1.58
C TYR A 125 0.64 -7.29 0.87
N GLN A 126 -0.25 -6.59 1.54
CA GLN A 126 -1.38 -5.90 0.95
C GLN A 126 -1.32 -4.45 1.37
N ILE A 127 -1.19 -3.56 0.39
CA ILE A 127 -1.03 -2.12 0.61
C ILE A 127 -2.17 -1.43 -0.13
N ILE A 128 -2.89 -0.58 0.58
CA ILE A 128 -3.97 0.22 0.02
C ILE A 128 -3.55 1.68 0.18
N LEU A 129 -3.37 2.35 -0.93
CA LEU A 129 -2.98 3.74 -1.00
C LEU A 129 -4.16 4.56 -1.53
N ASP A 130 -4.56 5.56 -0.74
CA ASP A 130 -5.58 6.53 -1.08
C ASP A 130 -4.96 7.94 -1.11
N TRP A 131 -5.73 8.97 -1.47
CA TRP A 131 -5.28 10.35 -1.61
C TRP A 131 -4.55 10.89 -0.38
N SER A 132 -5.01 10.55 0.82
CA SER A 132 -4.49 11.07 2.08
C SER A 132 -4.19 10.01 3.13
N SER A 133 -4.15 8.74 2.74
CA SER A 133 -3.85 7.66 3.67
C SER A 133 -3.20 6.46 2.98
N ILE A 134 -2.42 5.72 3.77
CA ILE A 134 -1.93 4.40 3.39
C ILE A 134 -2.32 3.40 4.48
N GLU A 135 -2.83 2.25 4.07
CA GLU A 135 -3.08 1.12 4.93
C GLU A 135 -2.27 -0.10 4.48
N ILE A 136 -1.57 -0.73 5.40
CA ILE A 136 -0.68 -1.84 5.12
C ILE A 136 -1.09 -3.02 5.98
N PHE A 137 -1.25 -4.18 5.36
CA PHE A 137 -1.58 -5.44 6.01
C PHE A 137 -0.49 -6.47 5.69
N LEU A 138 0.22 -6.92 6.71
CA LEU A 138 1.22 -7.98 6.59
C LEU A 138 0.62 -9.31 7.03
N ASN A 139 0.87 -10.37 6.26
CA ASN A 139 0.36 -11.72 6.48
C ASN A 139 -1.16 -11.74 6.74
N GLY A 140 -1.89 -11.02 5.85
CA GLY A 140 -3.35 -10.90 5.90
C GLY A 140 -3.86 -10.20 7.15
N GLY A 141 -3.08 -9.28 7.73
CA GLY A 141 -3.46 -8.44 8.87
C GLY A 141 -3.01 -8.98 10.24
N VAL A 142 -2.03 -9.88 10.31
CA VAL A 142 -1.30 -10.18 11.55
C VAL A 142 -0.66 -8.90 12.10
N TYR A 143 -0.17 -8.05 11.20
CA TYR A 143 0.14 -6.65 11.47
C TYR A 143 -0.61 -5.77 10.49
N SER A 144 -1.18 -4.70 11.01
CA SER A 144 -1.84 -3.68 10.20
C SER A 144 -1.40 -2.29 10.64
N PHE A 145 -1.12 -1.44 9.66
CA PHE A 145 -0.68 -0.07 9.86
C PHE A 145 -1.58 0.88 9.09
N THR A 146 -1.82 2.05 9.64
CA THR A 146 -2.52 3.14 8.97
C THR A 146 -1.77 4.42 9.22
N GLU A 147 -1.41 5.11 8.14
CA GLU A 147 -0.77 6.42 8.21
C GLU A 147 -1.55 7.43 7.38
N GLN A 148 -1.63 8.62 7.90
CA GLN A 148 -2.12 9.78 7.20
C GLN A 148 -0.96 10.43 6.44
N ILE A 149 -1.19 10.79 5.18
CA ILE A 149 -0.21 11.40 4.27
C ILE A 149 -0.87 12.56 3.51
N PHE A 150 -0.10 13.55 3.12
CA PHE A 150 -0.61 14.69 2.35
C PHE A 150 0.36 15.06 1.23
N PRO A 151 0.52 14.21 0.19
CA PRO A 151 1.42 14.50 -0.91
C PRO A 151 0.95 15.77 -1.64
N ASN A 152 1.90 16.63 -2.04
CA ASN A 152 1.60 17.85 -2.80
C ASN A 152 1.10 17.53 -4.22
N LYS A 153 1.48 16.37 -4.76
CA LYS A 153 0.95 15.77 -5.99
C LYS A 153 0.80 14.26 -5.80
N PRO A 154 -0.09 13.61 -6.53
CA PRO A 154 -0.23 12.15 -6.45
C PRO A 154 1.11 11.43 -6.64
N TYR A 155 1.34 10.38 -5.89
CA TYR A 155 2.47 9.50 -6.17
C TYR A 155 2.23 8.78 -7.50
N THR A 156 3.28 8.72 -8.32
CA THR A 156 3.25 8.07 -9.63
C THR A 156 4.33 7.02 -9.79
N LYS A 157 5.23 6.90 -8.82
CA LYS A 157 6.34 5.94 -8.85
C LYS A 157 6.35 5.09 -7.60
N LEU A 158 6.39 3.76 -7.81
CA LEU A 158 6.68 2.77 -6.79
C LEU A 158 8.04 2.18 -7.09
N SER A 159 9.00 2.32 -6.17
CA SER A 159 10.25 1.58 -6.25
C SER A 159 10.34 0.50 -5.18
N ILE A 160 10.84 -0.67 -5.57
CA ILE A 160 11.08 -1.83 -4.71
C ILE A 160 12.57 -2.13 -4.72
N GLN A 161 13.18 -2.24 -3.56
CA GLN A 161 14.61 -2.46 -3.37
C GLN A 161 14.88 -3.41 -2.22
N SER A 162 15.94 -4.20 -2.34
CA SER A 162 16.47 -5.03 -1.26
C SER A 162 18.00 -4.94 -1.24
N ASP A 163 18.60 -5.15 -0.07
CA ASP A 163 20.06 -5.28 0.09
C ASP A 163 20.58 -6.68 -0.26
N GLU A 164 19.66 -7.64 -0.45
CA GLU A 164 19.94 -9.00 -0.87
C GLU A 164 19.19 -9.37 -2.16
N ASN A 165 19.66 -10.42 -2.84
CA ASN A 165 18.87 -11.02 -3.92
C ASN A 165 17.60 -11.61 -3.33
N GLN A 166 16.44 -11.24 -3.90
CA GLN A 166 15.17 -11.85 -3.54
C GLN A 166 14.17 -11.85 -4.70
N GLU A 167 13.11 -12.61 -4.50
CA GLU A 167 12.00 -12.70 -5.42
C GLU A 167 10.76 -12.07 -4.81
N ILE A 168 10.05 -11.33 -5.63
CA ILE A 168 8.69 -10.89 -5.39
C ILE A 168 7.78 -11.79 -6.22
N LYS A 169 6.75 -12.37 -5.61
CA LYS A 169 5.82 -13.28 -6.26
C LYS A 169 4.41 -12.69 -6.27
N ASN A 170 3.71 -12.93 -7.37
CA ASN A 170 2.31 -12.51 -7.54
C ASN A 170 2.11 -11.01 -7.27
N LEU A 171 3.03 -10.18 -7.77
CA LEU A 171 2.86 -8.73 -7.70
C LEU A 171 1.64 -8.35 -8.53
N SER A 172 0.71 -7.63 -7.92
CA SER A 172 -0.39 -7.00 -8.63
C SER A 172 -0.54 -5.55 -8.19
N ILE A 173 -0.85 -4.68 -9.13
CA ILE A 173 -1.25 -3.30 -8.89
C ILE A 173 -2.64 -3.15 -9.49
N SER A 174 -3.59 -2.79 -8.66
CA SER A 174 -5.00 -2.67 -9.02
C SER A 174 -5.50 -1.28 -8.71
N LYS A 175 -6.31 -0.71 -9.60
CA LYS A 175 -7.00 0.55 -9.34
C LYS A 175 -8.16 0.31 -8.36
N ILE A 176 -8.38 1.22 -7.43
CA ILE A 176 -9.58 1.30 -6.62
C ILE A 176 -10.57 2.21 -7.33
N LYS A 177 -11.77 1.69 -7.61
CA LYS A 177 -12.83 2.46 -8.26
C LYS A 177 -13.27 3.61 -7.36
N ASP A 178 -13.42 4.80 -7.93
CA ASP A 178 -14.07 5.90 -7.24
C ASP A 178 -15.55 5.58 -7.01
N ILE A 179 -15.95 5.53 -5.74
CA ILE A 179 -17.32 5.24 -5.33
C ILE A 179 -18.21 6.48 -5.35
N TRP A 180 -17.62 7.67 -5.52
CA TRP A 180 -18.32 8.95 -5.57
C TRP A 180 -18.53 9.46 -6.99
N GLU A 181 -18.00 8.79 -8.02
CA GLU A 181 -18.36 9.11 -9.40
C GLU A 181 -19.87 8.89 -9.59
N THR A 182 -20.63 9.97 -9.48
CA THR A 182 -22.02 9.99 -9.93
C THR A 182 -22.04 9.62 -11.41
N SER A 183 -22.70 8.51 -11.74
CA SER A 183 -23.05 8.21 -13.14
C SER A 183 -23.59 9.48 -13.76
N SER A 184 -22.87 10.08 -14.71
CA SER A 184 -23.37 11.19 -15.52
C SER A 184 -24.62 10.68 -16.22
N ALA A 185 -25.76 11.02 -15.64
CA ALA A 185 -27.05 10.78 -16.26
C ALA A 185 -27.00 11.41 -17.65
N SER A 186 -27.09 10.60 -18.69
CA SER A 186 -27.22 11.01 -20.05
C SER A 186 -28.38 12.02 -20.11
N LYS A 187 -28.05 13.30 -20.26
CA LYS A 187 -29.06 14.33 -20.62
C LYS A 187 -29.55 13.98 -22.01
N THR A 188 -30.63 13.22 -22.06
CA THR A 188 -31.42 13.05 -23.27
C THR A 188 -32.04 14.42 -23.58
N THR A 189 -31.43 15.14 -24.49
CA THR A 189 -31.99 16.34 -25.10
C THR A 189 -33.24 15.92 -25.84
N LYS A 190 -34.41 16.15 -25.23
CA LYS A 190 -35.68 16.14 -25.96
C LYS A 190 -35.66 17.32 -26.90
N ASN A 191 -35.38 17.08 -28.17
CA ASN A 191 -35.67 18.01 -29.24
C ASN A 191 -37.19 18.23 -29.26
N LYS A 192 -37.64 19.40 -28.85
CA LYS A 192 -38.97 19.90 -29.17
C LYS A 192 -38.92 20.42 -30.58
N SER A 193 -39.62 19.75 -31.49
CA SER A 193 -39.96 20.32 -32.80
C SER A 193 -40.88 21.52 -32.64
N PRO A 194 -40.67 22.61 -33.36
CA PRO A 194 -41.64 23.70 -33.41
C PRO A 194 -42.75 23.33 -34.40
N LEU A 195 -43.98 23.62 -34.01
CA LEU A 195 -45.12 23.83 -34.90
C LEU A 195 -45.08 25.25 -35.41
#